data_2fe7a971a2c1c5453f6459c1a08b3bdb
#
_entry.id   2fe7a971a2c1c5453f6459c1a08b3bdb
#
_cell.length_a   1.000
_cell.length_b   1.000
_cell.length_c   1.000
_cell.angle_alpha   90.00
_cell.angle_beta   90.00
_cell.angle_gamma   90.00
#
_symmetry.space_group_name_H-M   'P 1'
#
loop_
_entity.id
_entity.type
_entity.pdbx_description
1 polymer ?
#
loop_
_entity_poly.entity_id
_entity_poly.type
_entity_poly.pdbx_seq_one_letter_code
_entity_poly.pdbx_strand_id
1 'polypeptide(L)'
;MAIIFEDNIIRVRQLKDCSDDYSLFVKWLSDLDVCEYYEGRTKPFNYDMVLEKFEERAQGIDPVIVGIIECEDVAIGFVQFYATEPGEYYESDVIDRNNYKISYGMDIVIGDKNYWNKGVGTQTIQLLTEFLFNKKNADIIFIAPQTWNKRAIRCYEKVGFKQLKTIKDMELHDDEYKDGILMAKTK
;
A
#
# COMPACT_ATOMS: atom_id res chain seq x y z
N MET A 1 -17.74 -5.12 12.25
CA MET A 1 -16.49 -5.04 11.44
C MET A 1 -16.62 -3.78 10.59
N ALA A 2 -15.68 -2.84 10.70
CA ALA A 2 -15.75 -1.62 9.90
C ALA A 2 -15.20 -1.91 8.49
N ILE A 3 -16.06 -1.82 7.49
CA ILE A 3 -15.69 -1.93 6.08
C ILE A 3 -15.23 -0.54 5.62
N ILE A 4 -14.07 -0.46 4.98
CA ILE A 4 -13.53 0.77 4.42
C ILE A 4 -14.14 1.00 3.03
N PHE A 5 -14.07 -0.02 2.16
CA PHE A 5 -14.72 -0.08 0.86
C PHE A 5 -14.87 -1.54 0.41
N GLU A 6 -15.79 -1.79 -0.51
CA GLU A 6 -16.02 -3.11 -1.08
C GLU A 6 -16.70 -3.06 -2.44
N ASP A 7 -16.61 -4.16 -3.17
CA ASP A 7 -17.45 -4.51 -4.30
C ASP A 7 -17.97 -5.96 -4.15
N ASN A 8 -18.34 -6.61 -5.24
CA ASN A 8 -18.89 -7.97 -5.20
C ASN A 8 -17.85 -9.07 -4.88
N ILE A 9 -16.55 -8.79 -5.04
CA ILE A 9 -15.46 -9.76 -4.96
C ILE A 9 -14.44 -9.35 -3.87
N ILE A 10 -14.08 -8.06 -3.84
CA ILE A 10 -13.09 -7.51 -2.94
C ILE A 10 -13.77 -6.72 -1.84
N ARG A 11 -13.39 -7.02 -0.60
CA ARG A 11 -13.70 -6.22 0.58
C ARG A 11 -12.41 -5.77 1.23
N VAL A 12 -12.34 -4.52 1.65
CA VAL A 12 -11.27 -4.02 2.52
C VAL A 12 -11.89 -3.59 3.83
N ARG A 13 -11.56 -4.30 4.88
CA ARG A 13 -11.97 -4.00 6.24
C ARG A 13 -10.84 -3.40 7.06
N GLN A 14 -11.16 -2.60 8.04
CA GLN A 14 -10.15 -2.04 8.94
C GLN A 14 -9.42 -3.15 9.72
N LEU A 15 -8.11 -2.99 9.87
CA LEU A 15 -7.28 -3.79 10.76
C LEU A 15 -7.82 -3.67 12.20
N LYS A 16 -7.91 -4.80 12.92
CA LYS A 16 -8.29 -4.85 14.33
C LYS A 16 -7.08 -5.09 15.21
N ASP A 17 -7.09 -4.48 16.37
CA ASP A 17 -6.16 -4.80 17.45
C ASP A 17 -6.51 -6.16 18.06
N CYS A 18 -6.11 -7.23 17.39
CA CYS A 18 -6.33 -8.61 17.86
C CYS A 18 -5.33 -9.59 17.25
N SER A 19 -5.09 -10.69 17.97
CA SER A 19 -4.14 -11.73 17.59
C SER A 19 -4.41 -12.38 16.24
N ASP A 20 -5.69 -12.51 15.87
CA ASP A 20 -6.07 -13.14 14.60
C ASP A 20 -5.60 -12.29 13.39
N ASP A 21 -5.84 -10.97 13.45
CA ASP A 21 -5.42 -10.06 12.40
C ASP A 21 -3.88 -9.97 12.34
N TYR A 22 -3.19 -9.84 13.49
CA TYR A 22 -1.72 -9.82 13.52
C TYR A 22 -1.11 -11.12 12.99
N SER A 23 -1.73 -12.27 13.23
CA SER A 23 -1.28 -13.55 12.68
C SER A 23 -1.33 -13.61 11.15
N LEU A 24 -2.27 -12.89 10.53
CA LEU A 24 -2.30 -12.74 9.07
C LEU A 24 -1.05 -11.99 8.56
N PHE A 25 -0.67 -10.90 9.23
CA PHE A 25 0.53 -10.15 8.87
C PHE A 25 1.80 -10.99 9.06
N VAL A 26 1.92 -11.74 10.16
CA VAL A 26 3.03 -12.68 10.36
C VAL A 26 3.11 -13.68 9.21
N LYS A 27 1.96 -14.30 8.84
CA LYS A 27 1.90 -15.25 7.72
C LYS A 27 2.40 -14.63 6.42
N TRP A 28 1.99 -13.41 6.09
CA TRP A 28 2.36 -12.76 4.84
C TRP A 28 3.78 -12.21 4.86
N LEU A 29 4.18 -11.56 5.93
CA LEU A 29 5.46 -10.86 6.03
C LEU A 29 6.61 -11.76 6.52
N SER A 30 6.36 -13.06 6.77
CA SER A 30 7.39 -14.08 6.92
C SER A 30 7.65 -14.89 5.65
N ASP A 31 6.80 -14.76 4.62
CA ASP A 31 7.01 -15.39 3.32
C ASP A 31 8.05 -14.59 2.51
N LEU A 32 9.20 -15.18 2.25
CA LEU A 32 10.33 -14.52 1.59
C LEU A 32 10.00 -14.01 0.17
N ASP A 33 9.07 -14.64 -0.54
CA ASP A 33 8.65 -14.16 -1.85
C ASP A 33 7.78 -12.89 -1.75
N VAL A 34 7.05 -12.72 -0.64
CA VAL A 34 6.33 -11.48 -0.33
C VAL A 34 7.31 -10.41 0.13
N CYS A 35 8.23 -10.77 1.01
CA CYS A 35 9.25 -9.87 1.55
C CYS A 35 10.16 -9.29 0.45
N GLU A 36 10.39 -10.01 -0.66
CA GLU A 36 11.13 -9.50 -1.82
C GLU A 36 10.57 -8.18 -2.37
N TYR A 37 9.27 -7.93 -2.16
CA TYR A 37 8.56 -6.72 -2.60
C TYR A 37 8.09 -5.83 -1.45
N TYR A 38 8.45 -6.20 -0.21
CA TYR A 38 8.10 -5.44 0.99
C TYR A 38 9.15 -5.67 2.09
N GLU A 39 9.89 -4.64 2.47
CA GLU A 39 10.92 -4.63 3.55
C GLU A 39 12.18 -5.50 3.31
N GLY A 40 12.22 -6.37 2.31
CA GLY A 40 13.36 -7.25 2.01
C GLY A 40 13.29 -8.65 2.62
N ARG A 41 14.11 -9.56 2.10
CA ARG A 41 14.11 -10.99 2.43
C ARG A 41 14.96 -11.32 3.66
N THR A 42 15.88 -10.43 4.04
CA THR A 42 16.84 -10.68 5.14
C THR A 42 16.22 -10.59 6.52
N LYS A 43 15.07 -9.92 6.64
CA LYS A 43 14.38 -9.68 7.93
C LYS A 43 12.89 -10.03 7.84
N PRO A 44 12.53 -11.32 7.65
CA PRO A 44 11.13 -11.72 7.68
C PRO A 44 10.52 -11.41 9.06
N PHE A 45 9.29 -10.90 9.07
CA PHE A 45 8.65 -10.45 10.29
C PHE A 45 8.25 -11.63 11.19
N ASN A 46 8.54 -11.49 12.47
CA ASN A 46 7.95 -12.28 13.53
C ASN A 46 6.74 -11.53 14.14
N TYR A 47 6.11 -12.11 15.16
CA TYR A 47 4.92 -11.53 15.79
C TYR A 47 5.23 -10.19 16.50
N ASP A 48 6.38 -10.08 17.19
CA ASP A 48 6.76 -8.86 17.90
C ASP A 48 7.00 -7.70 16.91
N MET A 49 7.64 -7.96 15.78
CA MET A 49 7.84 -6.97 14.71
C MET A 49 6.51 -6.51 14.08
N VAL A 50 5.55 -7.43 13.98
CA VAL A 50 4.20 -7.06 13.51
C VAL A 50 3.51 -6.14 14.52
N LEU A 51 3.57 -6.44 15.81
CA LEU A 51 3.03 -5.56 16.86
C LEU A 51 3.71 -4.19 16.82
N GLU A 52 5.05 -4.15 16.82
CA GLU A 52 5.81 -2.89 16.76
C GLU A 52 5.38 -1.99 15.60
N LYS A 53 5.08 -2.57 14.44
CA LYS A 53 4.73 -1.81 13.23
C LYS A 53 3.24 -1.46 13.13
N PHE A 54 2.34 -2.34 13.58
CA PHE A 54 0.93 -2.26 13.24
C PHE A 54 -0.02 -2.04 14.43
N GLU A 55 0.43 -2.20 15.69
CA GLU A 55 -0.44 -2.09 16.86
C GLU A 55 -1.02 -0.67 17.01
N GLU A 56 -0.20 0.36 16.97
CA GLU A 56 -0.68 1.76 17.05
C GLU A 56 -1.60 2.12 15.89
N ARG A 57 -1.39 1.55 14.70
CA ARG A 57 -2.26 1.72 13.52
C ARG A 57 -3.62 1.03 13.72
N ALA A 58 -3.62 -0.16 14.32
CA ALA A 58 -4.85 -0.88 14.64
C ALA A 58 -5.69 -0.16 15.70
N GLN A 59 -5.01 0.47 16.66
CA GLN A 59 -5.62 1.28 17.73
C GLN A 59 -6.05 2.69 17.26
N GLY A 60 -5.65 3.12 16.06
CA GLY A 60 -5.94 4.45 15.54
C GLY A 60 -5.12 5.58 16.18
N ILE A 61 -3.98 5.25 16.77
CA ILE A 61 -3.00 6.20 17.34
C ILE A 61 -2.11 6.75 16.22
N ASP A 62 -1.57 5.87 15.37
CA ASP A 62 -0.86 6.24 14.15
C ASP A 62 -1.86 6.69 13.08
N PRO A 63 -1.61 7.81 12.36
CA PRO A 63 -2.50 8.33 11.32
C PRO A 63 -2.59 7.43 10.07
N VAL A 64 -1.72 6.44 9.90
CA VAL A 64 -1.78 5.48 8.79
C VAL A 64 -2.96 4.54 8.97
N ILE A 65 -3.87 4.56 8.01
CA ILE A 65 -5.00 3.64 8.00
C ILE A 65 -4.60 2.34 7.32
N VAL A 66 -4.79 1.23 8.02
CA VAL A 66 -4.49 -0.13 7.51
C VAL A 66 -5.78 -0.89 7.30
N GLY A 67 -5.94 -1.47 6.12
CA GLY A 67 -7.07 -2.30 5.77
C GLY A 67 -6.65 -3.70 5.32
N ILE A 68 -7.29 -4.74 5.85
CA ILE A 68 -7.13 -6.12 5.38
C ILE A 68 -7.96 -6.31 4.11
N ILE A 69 -7.32 -6.83 3.06
CA ILE A 69 -7.96 -7.18 1.80
C ILE A 69 -8.54 -8.59 1.92
N GLU A 70 -9.82 -8.72 1.68
CA GLU A 70 -10.52 -10.00 1.57
C GLU A 70 -11.01 -10.17 0.12
N CYS A 71 -10.79 -11.36 -0.42
CA CYS A 71 -11.33 -11.78 -1.72
C CYS A 71 -12.24 -12.99 -1.48
N GLU A 72 -13.54 -12.88 -1.79
CA GLU A 72 -14.52 -13.94 -1.52
C GLU A 72 -14.44 -14.44 -0.05
N ASP A 73 -14.42 -13.48 0.90
CA ASP A 73 -14.29 -13.68 2.35
C ASP A 73 -12.96 -14.31 2.84
N VAL A 74 -11.96 -14.47 1.97
CA VAL A 74 -10.62 -14.95 2.34
C VAL A 74 -9.67 -13.75 2.47
N ALA A 75 -9.03 -13.59 3.63
CA ALA A 75 -8.00 -12.57 3.83
C ALA A 75 -6.74 -12.92 3.03
N ILE A 76 -6.34 -12.01 2.13
CA ILE A 76 -5.28 -12.25 1.14
C ILE A 76 -4.13 -11.26 1.17
N GLY A 77 -4.25 -10.18 1.93
CA GLY A 77 -3.25 -9.13 1.99
C GLY A 77 -3.75 -7.88 2.70
N PHE A 78 -3.07 -6.79 2.52
CA PHE A 78 -3.44 -5.53 3.15
C PHE A 78 -3.13 -4.32 2.26
N VAL A 79 -3.80 -3.20 2.54
CA VAL A 79 -3.49 -1.87 2.03
C VAL A 79 -3.17 -0.94 3.20
N GLN A 80 -2.36 0.08 2.93
CA GLN A 80 -2.17 1.22 3.81
C GLN A 80 -2.44 2.49 3.02
N PHE A 81 -2.98 3.51 3.67
CA PHE A 81 -3.08 4.84 3.09
C PHE A 81 -3.06 5.90 4.17
N TYR A 82 -2.52 7.05 3.84
CA TYR A 82 -2.26 8.14 4.76
C TYR A 82 -2.30 9.48 4.02
N ALA A 83 -2.76 10.54 4.72
CA ALA A 83 -2.67 11.88 4.20
C ALA A 83 -1.19 12.31 4.12
N THR A 84 -0.84 13.01 3.04
CA THR A 84 0.49 13.60 2.87
C THR A 84 0.34 15.11 2.69
N GLU A 85 1.37 15.87 3.08
CA GLU A 85 1.44 17.28 2.72
C GLU A 85 2.01 17.39 1.30
N PRO A 86 1.29 18.05 0.35
CA PRO A 86 1.78 18.20 -1.01
C PRO A 86 3.17 18.84 -1.05
N GLY A 87 4.14 18.17 -1.67
CA GLY A 87 5.53 18.60 -1.75
C GLY A 87 6.38 18.32 -0.52
N GLU A 88 5.90 17.51 0.41
CA GLU A 88 6.65 17.10 1.59
C GLU A 88 7.74 16.08 1.27
N TYR A 89 7.50 15.26 0.26
CA TYR A 89 8.40 14.17 -0.11
C TYR A 89 9.06 14.41 -1.48
N TYR A 90 9.08 13.40 -2.28
CA TYR A 90 9.81 13.28 -3.54
C TYR A 90 9.21 14.07 -4.71
N GLU A 91 7.95 14.51 -4.59
CA GLU A 91 7.21 15.14 -5.68
C GLU A 91 7.48 16.65 -5.85
N SER A 92 8.17 17.27 -4.89
CA SER A 92 8.35 18.75 -4.82
C SER A 92 8.97 19.40 -6.05
N ASP A 93 9.70 18.63 -6.86
CA ASP A 93 10.34 19.07 -8.10
C ASP A 93 9.57 18.68 -9.38
N VAL A 94 8.53 17.84 -9.26
CA VAL A 94 7.76 17.34 -10.41
C VAL A 94 6.27 17.66 -10.33
N ILE A 95 5.79 18.13 -9.18
CA ILE A 95 4.39 18.51 -8.93
C ILE A 95 4.31 19.94 -8.42
N ASP A 96 3.50 20.77 -9.07
CA ASP A 96 3.16 22.10 -8.54
C ASP A 96 2.12 21.94 -7.41
N ARG A 97 2.56 22.20 -6.17
CA ARG A 97 1.73 22.10 -4.96
C ARG A 97 0.45 22.94 -4.99
N ASN A 98 0.50 24.07 -5.71
CA ASN A 98 -0.65 24.97 -5.76
C ASN A 98 -1.87 24.35 -6.45
N ASN A 99 -1.65 23.29 -7.23
CA ASN A 99 -2.71 22.59 -7.95
C ASN A 99 -3.43 21.53 -7.11
N TYR A 100 -2.89 21.16 -5.94
CA TYR A 100 -3.42 20.07 -5.13
C TYR A 100 -3.46 20.47 -3.64
N LYS A 101 -4.62 20.29 -3.00
CA LYS A 101 -4.83 20.61 -1.58
C LYS A 101 -4.83 19.37 -0.69
N ILE A 102 -5.35 18.27 -1.21
CA ILE A 102 -5.52 17.03 -0.48
C ILE A 102 -4.78 15.94 -1.23
N SER A 103 -3.72 15.42 -0.62
CA SER A 103 -2.90 14.34 -1.17
C SER A 103 -2.85 13.14 -0.24
N TYR A 104 -2.73 11.96 -0.83
CA TYR A 104 -2.60 10.69 -0.12
C TYR A 104 -1.45 9.87 -0.66
N GLY A 105 -0.72 9.22 0.26
CA GLY A 105 0.15 8.10 -0.05
C GLY A 105 -0.59 6.79 0.15
N MET A 106 -0.18 5.72 -0.55
CA MET A 106 -0.74 4.39 -0.37
C MET A 106 0.28 3.29 -0.64
N ASP A 107 0.06 2.13 0.01
CA ASP A 107 0.79 0.90 -0.22
C ASP A 107 -0.18 -0.27 -0.33
N ILE A 108 0.23 -1.32 -1.04
CA ILE A 108 -0.54 -2.56 -1.16
C ILE A 108 0.38 -3.78 -1.13
N VAL A 109 -0.03 -4.79 -0.38
CA VAL A 109 0.60 -6.11 -0.35
C VAL A 109 -0.46 -7.19 -0.56
N ILE A 110 -0.31 -7.99 -1.62
CA ILE A 110 -1.04 -9.26 -1.75
C ILE A 110 -0.15 -10.33 -1.14
N GLY A 111 -0.44 -10.69 0.10
CA GLY A 111 0.36 -11.62 0.90
C GLY A 111 0.11 -13.08 0.57
N ASP A 112 -1.06 -13.45 0.04
CA ASP A 112 -1.32 -14.79 -0.43
C ASP A 112 -0.97 -14.92 -1.92
N LYS A 113 0.12 -15.66 -2.20
CA LYS A 113 0.65 -15.88 -3.55
C LYS A 113 -0.33 -16.56 -4.50
N ASN A 114 -1.30 -17.32 -3.99
CA ASN A 114 -2.33 -17.94 -4.81
C ASN A 114 -3.20 -16.92 -5.54
N TYR A 115 -3.20 -15.67 -5.08
CA TYR A 115 -3.94 -14.55 -5.70
C TYR A 115 -3.08 -13.66 -6.60
N TRP A 116 -1.79 -13.93 -6.74
CA TRP A 116 -0.92 -13.19 -7.63
C TRP A 116 -1.28 -13.42 -9.11
N ASN A 117 -1.13 -12.38 -9.92
CA ASN A 117 -1.41 -12.37 -11.37
C ASN A 117 -2.88 -12.70 -11.76
N LYS A 118 -3.81 -12.61 -10.80
CA LYS A 118 -5.25 -12.84 -11.02
C LYS A 118 -6.07 -11.55 -11.13
N GLY A 119 -5.42 -10.39 -11.19
CA GLY A 119 -6.09 -9.08 -11.29
C GLY A 119 -6.56 -8.48 -9.96
N VAL A 120 -6.54 -9.24 -8.86
CA VAL A 120 -7.02 -8.82 -7.54
C VAL A 120 -6.35 -7.54 -7.05
N GLY A 121 -5.01 -7.44 -7.18
CA GLY A 121 -4.30 -6.21 -6.82
C GLY A 121 -4.75 -4.99 -7.62
N THR A 122 -4.97 -5.16 -8.94
CA THR A 122 -5.48 -4.07 -9.80
C THR A 122 -6.87 -3.61 -9.36
N GLN A 123 -7.77 -4.55 -9.08
CA GLN A 123 -9.14 -4.26 -8.61
C GLN A 123 -9.12 -3.56 -7.25
N THR A 124 -8.29 -4.05 -6.31
CA THR A 124 -8.14 -3.42 -4.99
C THR A 124 -7.65 -1.98 -5.11
N ILE A 125 -6.63 -1.71 -5.96
CA ILE A 125 -6.10 -0.36 -6.17
C ILE A 125 -7.13 0.55 -6.81
N GLN A 126 -7.92 0.04 -7.75
CA GLN A 126 -9.00 0.80 -8.36
C GLN A 126 -10.02 1.23 -7.30
N LEU A 127 -10.52 0.31 -6.48
CA LEU A 127 -11.47 0.60 -5.39
C LEU A 127 -10.88 1.58 -4.37
N LEU A 128 -9.61 1.39 -3.97
CA LEU A 128 -8.95 2.29 -3.03
C LEU A 128 -8.83 3.70 -3.61
N THR A 129 -8.42 3.84 -4.88
CA THR A 129 -8.32 5.16 -5.51
C THR A 129 -9.68 5.84 -5.64
N GLU A 130 -10.73 5.11 -5.99
CA GLU A 130 -12.11 5.61 -6.03
C GLU A 130 -12.58 6.07 -4.64
N PHE A 131 -12.29 5.29 -3.60
CA PHE A 131 -12.58 5.67 -2.21
C PHE A 131 -11.84 6.95 -1.81
N LEU A 132 -10.55 7.05 -2.10
CA LEU A 132 -9.76 8.24 -1.75
C LEU A 132 -10.26 9.49 -2.49
N PHE A 133 -10.56 9.40 -3.79
CA PHE A 133 -11.10 10.53 -4.55
C PHE A 133 -12.50 10.93 -4.14
N ASN A 134 -13.40 9.97 -3.88
CA ASN A 134 -14.82 10.25 -3.69
C ASN A 134 -15.22 10.43 -2.23
N LYS A 135 -14.53 9.77 -1.30
CA LYS A 135 -14.86 9.81 0.15
C LYS A 135 -13.87 10.63 0.96
N LYS A 136 -12.61 10.69 0.54
CA LYS A 136 -11.56 11.49 1.20
C LYS A 136 -11.27 12.80 0.49
N ASN A 137 -11.91 13.05 -0.67
CA ASN A 137 -11.73 14.23 -1.51
C ASN A 137 -10.27 14.46 -1.93
N ALA A 138 -9.51 13.38 -2.13
CA ALA A 138 -8.14 13.49 -2.64
C ALA A 138 -8.14 14.20 -4.00
N ASP A 139 -7.17 15.08 -4.21
CA ASP A 139 -6.87 15.70 -5.52
C ASP A 139 -5.84 14.86 -6.27
N ILE A 140 -4.90 14.25 -5.52
CA ILE A 140 -3.80 13.45 -6.04
C ILE A 140 -3.47 12.30 -5.08
N ILE A 141 -3.08 11.16 -5.64
CA ILE A 141 -2.65 9.98 -4.90
C ILE A 141 -1.27 9.56 -5.40
N PHE A 142 -0.35 9.30 -4.47
CA PHE A 142 1.01 8.87 -4.74
C PHE A 142 1.24 7.41 -4.35
N ILE A 143 2.13 6.76 -5.09
CA ILE A 143 2.70 5.45 -4.76
C ILE A 143 4.13 5.38 -5.31
N ALA A 144 5.02 4.69 -4.60
CA ALA A 144 6.41 4.60 -4.98
C ALA A 144 6.93 3.15 -4.99
N PRO A 145 6.59 2.33 -6.01
CA PRO A 145 7.12 0.99 -6.12
C PRO A 145 8.61 0.98 -6.42
N GLN A 146 9.30 -0.07 -5.97
CA GLN A 146 10.68 -0.34 -6.34
C GLN A 146 10.81 -0.52 -7.87
N THR A 147 11.94 -0.10 -8.45
CA THR A 147 12.18 -0.13 -9.90
C THR A 147 12.13 -1.53 -10.51
N TRP A 148 12.44 -2.57 -9.74
CA TRP A 148 12.39 -3.98 -10.18
C TRP A 148 11.00 -4.61 -10.07
N ASN A 149 10.09 -4.03 -9.29
CA ASN A 149 8.72 -4.55 -9.11
C ASN A 149 7.84 -4.25 -10.33
N LYS A 150 8.20 -4.83 -11.49
CA LYS A 150 7.50 -4.60 -12.76
C LYS A 150 6.01 -5.00 -12.71
N ARG A 151 5.67 -5.97 -11.83
CA ARG A 151 4.28 -6.39 -11.62
C ARG A 151 3.45 -5.28 -10.99
N ALA A 152 3.95 -4.67 -9.93
CA ALA A 152 3.27 -3.56 -9.26
C ALA A 152 3.16 -2.33 -10.18
N ILE A 153 4.25 -1.94 -10.84
CA ILE A 153 4.27 -0.81 -11.78
C ILE A 153 3.18 -0.97 -12.84
N ARG A 154 3.12 -2.13 -13.52
CA ARG A 154 2.08 -2.41 -14.52
C ARG A 154 0.66 -2.39 -13.94
N CYS A 155 0.51 -2.81 -12.68
CA CYS A 155 -0.77 -2.76 -11.98
C CYS A 155 -1.22 -1.32 -11.79
N TYR A 156 -0.34 -0.44 -11.33
CA TYR A 156 -0.62 0.99 -11.11
C TYR A 156 -0.89 1.71 -12.44
N GLU A 157 -0.11 1.45 -13.48
CA GLU A 157 -0.34 2.02 -14.82
C GLU A 157 -1.73 1.66 -15.37
N LYS A 158 -2.19 0.41 -15.20
CA LYS A 158 -3.54 -0.02 -15.60
C LYS A 158 -4.65 0.74 -14.89
N VAL A 159 -4.43 1.17 -13.66
CA VAL A 159 -5.39 1.97 -12.89
C VAL A 159 -5.27 3.47 -13.18
N GLY A 160 -4.30 3.88 -14.00
CA GLY A 160 -4.13 5.26 -14.46
C GLY A 160 -3.08 6.07 -13.72
N PHE A 161 -2.25 5.44 -12.89
CA PHE A 161 -1.07 6.11 -12.34
C PHE A 161 -0.06 6.39 -13.46
N LYS A 162 0.59 7.54 -13.39
CA LYS A 162 1.67 7.95 -14.29
C LYS A 162 2.98 7.97 -13.53
N GLN A 163 4.04 7.48 -14.15
CA GLN A 163 5.38 7.62 -13.61
C GLN A 163 5.81 9.09 -13.70
N LEU A 164 6.31 9.64 -12.60
CA LEU A 164 6.79 11.03 -12.51
C LEU A 164 8.31 11.08 -12.59
N LYS A 165 8.99 10.35 -11.72
CA LYS A 165 10.46 10.27 -11.68
C LYS A 165 10.97 9.03 -11.00
N THR A 166 12.23 8.71 -11.22
CA THR A 166 12.98 7.74 -10.44
C THR A 166 13.58 8.41 -9.20
N ILE A 167 13.40 7.79 -8.04
CA ILE A 167 14.01 8.20 -6.78
C ILE A 167 15.19 7.30 -6.52
N LYS A 168 16.39 7.88 -6.48
CA LYS A 168 17.62 7.15 -6.17
C LYS A 168 17.68 6.85 -4.68
N ASP A 169 18.19 5.66 -4.35
CA ASP A 169 18.42 5.25 -2.97
C ASP A 169 17.20 5.45 -2.06
N MET A 170 15.99 5.15 -2.59
CA MET A 170 14.71 5.48 -1.96
C MET A 170 14.50 4.73 -0.64
N GLU A 171 14.86 3.47 -0.59
CA GLU A 171 14.63 2.63 0.58
C GLU A 171 15.78 1.64 0.80
N LEU A 172 16.01 1.30 2.07
CA LEU A 172 16.91 0.20 2.44
C LEU A 172 16.18 -1.12 2.27
N HIS A 173 16.69 -1.99 1.38
CA HIS A 173 16.10 -3.28 1.05
C HIS A 173 17.20 -4.33 0.94
N ASP A 174 17.14 -5.35 1.79
CA ASP A 174 18.19 -6.39 1.91
C ASP A 174 19.61 -5.81 2.11
N ASP A 175 19.73 -4.86 3.05
CA ASP A 175 20.96 -4.17 3.42
C ASP A 175 21.61 -3.30 2.29
N GLU A 176 20.86 -3.05 1.20
CA GLU A 176 21.27 -2.15 0.12
C GLU A 176 20.19 -1.09 -0.14
N TYR A 177 20.60 0.15 -0.40
CA TYR A 177 19.66 1.16 -0.87
C TYR A 177 19.22 0.87 -2.30
N LYS A 178 17.94 0.91 -2.53
CA LYS A 178 17.31 0.60 -3.82
C LYS A 178 16.53 1.78 -4.37
N ASP A 179 16.49 1.86 -5.70
CA ASP A 179 15.74 2.89 -6.41
C ASP A 179 14.24 2.59 -6.43
N GLY A 180 13.43 3.64 -6.34
CA GLY A 180 11.99 3.60 -6.54
C GLY A 180 11.52 4.43 -7.72
N ILE A 181 10.27 4.29 -8.09
CA ILE A 181 9.60 5.11 -9.11
C ILE A 181 8.43 5.81 -8.45
N LEU A 182 8.51 7.13 -8.30
CA LEU A 182 7.35 7.91 -7.90
C LEU A 182 6.30 7.88 -9.01
N MET A 183 5.11 7.45 -8.65
CA MET A 183 3.95 7.45 -9.54
C MET A 183 2.81 8.22 -8.89
N ALA A 184 2.00 8.91 -9.69
CA ALA A 184 0.83 9.62 -9.20
C ALA A 184 -0.39 9.41 -10.09
N LYS A 185 -1.56 9.55 -9.46
CA LYS A 185 -2.86 9.59 -10.13
C LYS A 185 -3.64 10.80 -9.61
N THR A 186 -4.14 11.63 -10.51
CA THR A 186 -5.04 12.75 -10.22
C THR A 186 -6.49 12.36 -10.47
N LYS A 187 -7.38 13.11 -9.89
CA LYS A 187 -8.83 12.94 -10.07
C LYS A 187 -9.25 13.22 -11.51
#